data_3919b0d264cf65ca8da3fd9545041945
#
_entry.id   3919b0d264cf65ca8da3fd9545041945
#
_cell.length_a   1.000
_cell.length_b   1.000
_cell.length_c   1.000
_cell.angle_alpha   90.00
_cell.angle_beta   90.00
_cell.angle_gamma   90.00
#
_symmetry.space_group_name_H-M   'P 1'
#
loop_
_entity.id
_entity.type
_entity.pdbx_description
1 polymer ?
#
loop_
_entity_poly.entity_id
_entity_poly.type
_entity_poly.pdbx_seq_one_letter_code
_entity_poly.pdbx_strand_id
1 'polypeptide(L)'
;MKGYSNDLYILAFDHRGTLTKGLLGVEGRAPTEDEVSRVSSMKDIIFDGFLEAQNKGINGGDPAILVDETFGLQVQEKAKEMGIKFAAPVEKSGQKIFDFEYGSDFGEKIKEVNADFVKILVRWNPSDD
;
A
#
# COMPACT_ATOMS: atom_id res chain seq x y z
N MET A 1 19.96 -13.13 -11.72
CA MET A 1 18.73 -13.12 -10.89
C MET A 1 18.31 -11.66 -10.74
N LYS A 2 17.10 -11.30 -11.10
CA LYS A 2 16.59 -9.96 -10.82
C LYS A 2 16.11 -9.97 -9.38
N GLY A 3 16.73 -9.18 -8.53
CA GLY A 3 16.36 -9.05 -7.12
C GLY A 3 16.93 -7.76 -6.57
N TYR A 4 16.39 -7.35 -5.44
CA TYR A 4 16.87 -6.20 -4.69
C TYR A 4 17.89 -6.67 -3.65
N SER A 5 19.05 -6.06 -3.59
CA SER A 5 20.18 -6.52 -2.77
C SER A 5 20.53 -5.62 -1.60
N ASN A 6 19.96 -4.40 -1.56
CA ASN A 6 20.21 -3.46 -0.47
C ASN A 6 19.19 -3.67 0.66
N ASP A 7 19.51 -3.21 1.85
CA ASP A 7 18.55 -3.15 2.95
C ASP A 7 17.43 -2.17 2.59
N LEU A 8 16.18 -2.61 2.75
CA LEU A 8 14.98 -1.86 2.40
C LEU A 8 14.16 -1.62 3.67
N TYR A 9 13.89 -0.37 3.99
CA TYR A 9 13.08 0.03 5.14
C TYR A 9 11.73 0.54 4.67
N ILE A 10 10.69 -0.25 4.87
CA ILE A 10 9.35 0.03 4.32
C ILE A 10 8.43 0.54 5.42
N LEU A 11 7.94 1.78 5.29
CA LEU A 11 6.79 2.25 6.05
C LEU A 11 5.50 1.73 5.40
N ALA A 12 4.78 0.85 6.10
CA ALA A 12 3.57 0.22 5.58
C ALA A 12 2.30 0.94 6.06
N PHE A 13 1.51 1.46 5.11
CA PHE A 13 0.20 2.06 5.36
C PHE A 13 -0.81 1.74 4.24
N ASP A 14 -0.76 0.48 3.79
CA ASP A 14 -1.66 -0.08 2.77
C ASP A 14 -3.04 -0.51 3.32
N HIS A 15 -3.42 -0.04 4.52
CA HIS A 15 -4.69 -0.31 5.14
C HIS A 15 -5.84 0.24 4.28
N ARG A 16 -6.83 -0.60 4.01
CA ARG A 16 -8.04 -0.27 3.25
C ARG A 16 -9.28 -0.35 4.16
N GLY A 17 -9.98 -1.47 4.16
CA GLY A 17 -11.20 -1.65 4.96
C GLY A 17 -11.03 -1.51 6.47
N THR A 18 -9.88 -1.90 7.03
CA THR A 18 -9.57 -1.72 8.46
C THR A 18 -9.47 -0.25 8.84
N LEU A 19 -8.96 0.59 7.94
CA LEU A 19 -8.85 2.02 8.18
C LEU A 19 -10.22 2.71 8.13
N THR A 20 -11.03 2.40 7.10
CA THR A 20 -12.39 2.96 6.98
C THR A 20 -13.29 2.51 8.13
N LYS A 21 -13.22 1.23 8.52
CA LYS A 21 -13.95 0.71 9.68
C LYS A 21 -13.48 1.34 10.99
N GLY A 22 -12.17 1.37 11.24
CA GLY A 22 -11.61 1.81 12.53
C GLY A 22 -11.73 3.32 12.77
N LEU A 23 -11.57 4.14 11.73
CA LEU A 23 -11.59 5.59 11.85
C LEU A 23 -12.93 6.24 11.54
N LEU A 24 -13.69 5.66 10.61
CA LEU A 24 -14.93 6.27 10.14
C LEU A 24 -16.18 5.45 10.49
N GLY A 25 -16.03 4.27 11.10
CA GLY A 25 -17.13 3.37 11.42
C GLY A 25 -17.85 2.80 10.18
N VAL A 26 -17.22 2.84 9.00
CA VAL A 26 -17.81 2.33 7.76
C VAL A 26 -17.71 0.81 7.75
N GLU A 27 -18.85 0.15 7.83
CA GLU A 27 -18.97 -1.31 7.80
C GLU A 27 -20.22 -1.71 7.00
N GLY A 28 -20.09 -2.81 6.24
CA GLY A 28 -21.20 -3.38 5.47
C GLY A 28 -21.65 -2.59 4.23
N ARG A 29 -20.95 -1.51 3.88
CA ARG A 29 -21.17 -0.71 2.69
C ARG A 29 -19.87 -0.18 2.10
N ALA A 30 -19.90 0.27 0.88
CA ALA A 30 -18.80 1.05 0.30
C ALA A 30 -18.69 2.43 0.99
N PRO A 31 -17.48 2.98 1.13
CA PRO A 31 -17.29 4.35 1.60
C PRO A 31 -17.84 5.35 0.56
N THR A 32 -18.33 6.49 1.06
CA THR A 32 -18.71 7.62 0.21
C THR A 32 -17.47 8.35 -0.32
N GLU A 33 -17.64 9.23 -1.31
CA GLU A 33 -16.53 10.04 -1.86
C GLU A 33 -15.86 10.91 -0.79
N ASP A 34 -16.64 11.50 0.13
CA ASP A 34 -16.11 12.26 1.27
C ASP A 34 -15.28 11.37 2.20
N GLU A 35 -15.74 10.17 2.51
CA GLU A 35 -15.01 9.21 3.33
C GLU A 35 -13.72 8.74 2.65
N VAL A 36 -13.75 8.51 1.34
CA VAL A 36 -12.55 8.22 0.55
C VAL A 36 -11.56 9.38 0.62
N SER A 37 -12.03 10.61 0.39
CA SER A 37 -11.20 11.83 0.46
C SER A 37 -10.55 12.01 1.83
N ARG A 38 -11.29 11.75 2.91
CA ARG A 38 -10.77 11.83 4.29
C ARG A 38 -9.67 10.80 4.54
N VAL A 39 -9.87 9.55 4.11
CA VAL A 39 -8.84 8.49 4.25
C VAL A 39 -7.61 8.83 3.40
N SER A 40 -7.81 9.33 2.18
CA SER A 40 -6.71 9.76 1.31
C SER A 40 -5.89 10.88 1.95
N SER A 41 -6.54 11.89 2.54
CA SER A 41 -5.86 12.96 3.27
C SER A 41 -5.04 12.45 4.47
N MET A 42 -5.53 11.42 5.17
CA MET A 42 -4.77 10.79 6.25
C MET A 42 -3.50 10.10 5.73
N LYS A 43 -3.57 9.48 4.55
CA LYS A 43 -2.39 8.88 3.92
C LYS A 43 -1.36 9.92 3.47
N ASP A 44 -1.81 11.08 3.01
CA ASP A 44 -0.91 12.22 2.76
C ASP A 44 -0.15 12.64 4.03
N ILE A 45 -0.85 12.76 5.16
CA ILE A 45 -0.20 13.10 6.44
C ILE A 45 0.86 12.04 6.85
N ILE A 46 0.56 10.76 6.65
CA ILE A 46 1.52 9.69 6.94
C ILE A 46 2.74 9.81 6.02
N PHE A 47 2.52 10.09 4.74
CA PHE A 47 3.60 10.29 3.77
C PHE A 47 4.45 11.52 4.09
N ASP A 48 3.83 12.63 4.48
CA ASP A 48 4.55 13.83 4.92
C ASP A 48 5.43 13.53 6.15
N GLY A 49 4.92 12.74 7.09
CA GLY A 49 5.69 12.25 8.23
C GLY A 49 6.90 11.38 7.82
N PHE A 50 6.73 10.54 6.80
CA PHE A 50 7.82 9.75 6.23
C PHE A 50 8.89 10.66 5.61
N LEU A 51 8.50 11.68 4.83
CA LEU A 51 9.42 12.64 4.23
C LEU A 51 10.18 13.44 5.29
N GLU A 52 9.50 13.87 6.33
CA GLU A 52 10.11 14.57 7.46
C GLU A 52 11.15 13.69 8.18
N ALA A 53 10.84 12.40 8.37
CA ALA A 53 11.77 11.45 8.96
C ALA A 53 13.02 11.23 8.09
N GLN A 54 12.85 11.14 6.76
CA GLN A 54 13.98 11.06 5.82
C GLN A 54 14.88 12.32 5.92
N ASN A 55 14.27 13.51 5.94
CA ASN A 55 15.02 14.78 6.06
C ASN A 55 15.81 14.88 7.36
N LYS A 56 15.37 14.21 8.42
CA LYS A 56 16.09 14.12 9.70
C LYS A 56 17.19 13.06 9.73
N GLY A 57 17.42 12.39 8.63
CA GLY A 57 18.56 11.48 8.47
C GLY A 57 18.33 10.09 9.05
N ILE A 58 17.18 9.46 8.80
CA ILE A 58 17.04 8.01 8.99
C ILE A 58 17.99 7.33 8.01
N ASN A 59 19.13 6.93 8.52
CA ASN A 59 20.21 6.30 7.76
C ASN A 59 20.21 4.78 8.05
N GLY A 60 20.31 3.99 7.03
CA GLY A 60 20.52 2.55 7.22
C GLY A 60 20.09 1.66 6.06
N GLY A 61 19.65 2.24 4.94
CA GLY A 61 19.22 1.50 3.76
C GLY A 61 18.36 2.38 2.85
N ASP A 62 17.71 1.76 1.89
CA ASP A 62 16.80 2.50 1.00
C ASP A 62 15.43 2.62 1.67
N PRO A 63 14.97 3.85 1.98
CA PRO A 63 13.63 4.07 2.48
C PRO A 63 12.60 3.84 1.37
N ALA A 64 11.50 3.20 1.74
CA ALA A 64 10.39 2.92 0.83
C ALA A 64 9.06 2.98 1.57
N ILE A 65 7.97 2.95 0.82
CA ILE A 65 6.62 2.90 1.36
C ILE A 65 5.85 1.70 0.81
N LEU A 66 4.87 1.22 1.57
CA LEU A 66 3.85 0.30 1.08
C LEU A 66 2.49 0.97 1.21
N VAL A 67 1.87 1.28 0.09
CA VAL A 67 0.61 2.01 0.02
C VAL A 67 -0.31 1.46 -1.06
N ASP A 68 -1.61 1.36 -0.76
CA ASP A 68 -2.64 0.90 -1.69
C ASP A 68 -3.05 2.00 -2.69
N GLU A 69 -3.62 1.59 -3.81
CA GLU A 69 -4.13 2.48 -4.85
C GLU A 69 -5.48 3.12 -4.47
N THR A 70 -6.35 2.38 -3.76
CA THR A 70 -7.73 2.82 -3.48
C THR A 70 -7.80 4.14 -2.74
N PHE A 71 -6.92 4.34 -1.76
CA PHE A 71 -6.88 5.55 -0.92
C PHE A 71 -5.54 6.30 -0.99
N GLY A 72 -4.55 5.74 -1.64
CA GLY A 72 -3.19 6.26 -1.66
C GLY A 72 -2.62 6.51 -3.06
N LEU A 73 -3.46 6.57 -4.10
CA LEU A 73 -3.00 6.80 -5.47
C LEU A 73 -2.15 8.07 -5.58
N GLN A 74 -2.60 9.17 -4.98
CA GLN A 74 -1.86 10.44 -4.98
C GLN A 74 -0.48 10.33 -4.27
N VAL A 75 -0.38 9.45 -3.27
CA VAL A 75 0.91 9.17 -2.59
C VAL A 75 1.83 8.37 -3.50
N GLN A 76 1.29 7.38 -4.24
CA GLN A 76 2.08 6.62 -5.22
C GLN A 76 2.63 7.54 -6.33
N GLU A 77 1.81 8.49 -6.81
CA GLU A 77 2.22 9.48 -7.81
C GLU A 77 3.33 10.38 -7.27
N LYS A 78 3.16 10.95 -6.08
CA LYS A 78 4.19 11.76 -5.41
C LYS A 78 5.49 10.97 -5.19
N ALA A 79 5.39 9.72 -4.75
CA ALA A 79 6.56 8.86 -4.54
C ALA A 79 7.34 8.65 -5.85
N LYS A 80 6.64 8.39 -6.97
CA LYS A 80 7.27 8.29 -8.30
C LYS A 80 8.00 9.58 -8.69
N GLU A 81 7.34 10.72 -8.57
CA GLU A 81 7.91 12.03 -8.90
C GLU A 81 9.17 12.34 -8.08
N MET A 82 9.20 11.92 -6.82
CA MET A 82 10.31 12.12 -5.91
C MET A 82 11.38 11.02 -5.98
N GLY A 83 11.19 9.97 -6.80
CA GLY A 83 12.11 8.84 -6.89
C GLY A 83 12.15 7.95 -5.64
N ILE A 84 11.08 7.98 -4.82
CA ILE A 84 10.93 7.15 -3.64
C ILE A 84 10.39 5.80 -4.07
N LYS A 85 11.05 4.73 -3.63
CA LYS A 85 10.60 3.36 -3.90
C LYS A 85 9.29 3.07 -3.19
N PHE A 86 8.40 2.37 -3.89
CA PHE A 86 7.16 1.93 -3.26
C PHE A 86 6.76 0.51 -3.67
N ALA A 87 6.07 -0.14 -2.75
CA ALA A 87 5.38 -1.40 -2.97
C ALA A 87 3.86 -1.15 -3.07
N ALA A 88 3.21 -1.88 -3.97
CA ALA A 88 1.74 -1.89 -4.10
C ALA A 88 1.17 -3.25 -3.68
N PRO A 89 0.11 -3.30 -2.86
CA PRO A 89 -0.60 -4.53 -2.58
C PRO A 89 -1.36 -4.99 -3.82
N VAL A 90 -1.29 -6.29 -4.11
CA VAL A 90 -2.00 -6.89 -5.26
C VAL A 90 -3.05 -7.90 -4.84
N GLU A 91 -3.11 -8.21 -3.55
CA GLU A 91 -4.14 -9.08 -2.99
C GLU A 91 -5.45 -8.33 -2.71
N LYS A 92 -6.55 -9.04 -2.88
CA LYS A 92 -7.87 -8.61 -2.47
C LYS A 92 -7.96 -8.51 -0.96
N SER A 93 -8.42 -7.36 -0.46
CA SER A 93 -8.52 -7.12 0.98
C SER A 93 -9.57 -8.01 1.65
N GLY A 94 -9.23 -8.51 2.85
CA GLY A 94 -10.19 -9.20 3.72
C GLY A 94 -10.53 -10.64 3.35
N GLN A 95 -9.85 -11.25 2.37
CA GLN A 95 -10.10 -12.64 1.97
C GLN A 95 -9.40 -13.64 2.89
N LYS A 96 -10.04 -14.81 3.12
CA LYS A 96 -9.40 -15.94 3.82
C LYS A 96 -8.41 -16.67 2.93
N ILE A 97 -8.78 -16.87 1.67
CA ILE A 97 -7.94 -17.48 0.64
C ILE A 97 -7.40 -16.37 -0.23
N PHE A 98 -6.15 -16.48 -0.64
CA PHE A 98 -5.52 -15.51 -1.52
C PHE A 98 -6.28 -15.38 -2.84
N ASP A 99 -6.56 -14.15 -3.23
CA ASP A 99 -7.10 -13.78 -4.53
C ASP A 99 -6.47 -12.46 -4.97
N PHE A 100 -6.32 -12.26 -6.28
CA PHE A 100 -5.84 -10.98 -6.81
C PHE A 100 -6.95 -9.94 -6.83
N GLU A 101 -6.63 -8.70 -6.48
CA GLU A 101 -7.58 -7.57 -6.50
C GLU A 101 -8.19 -7.37 -7.91
N TYR A 102 -7.39 -7.56 -8.94
CA TYR A 102 -7.79 -7.39 -10.34
C TYR A 102 -7.93 -8.71 -11.10
N GLY A 103 -8.05 -9.84 -10.40
CA GLY A 103 -8.22 -11.17 -11.01
C GLY A 103 -7.15 -11.46 -12.08
N SER A 104 -7.58 -11.84 -13.30
CA SER A 104 -6.71 -12.13 -14.43
C SER A 104 -5.89 -10.93 -14.93
N ASP A 105 -6.38 -9.72 -14.69
CA ASP A 105 -5.81 -8.49 -15.24
C ASP A 105 -4.72 -7.89 -14.34
N PHE A 106 -4.40 -8.58 -13.23
CA PHE A 106 -3.42 -8.11 -12.25
C PHE A 106 -2.06 -7.76 -12.87
N GLY A 107 -1.61 -8.53 -13.87
CA GLY A 107 -0.32 -8.31 -14.51
C GLY A 107 -0.25 -7.02 -15.32
N GLU A 108 -1.34 -6.63 -15.98
CA GLU A 108 -1.44 -5.36 -16.70
C GLU A 108 -1.54 -4.20 -15.70
N LYS A 109 -2.34 -4.37 -14.66
CA LYS A 109 -2.50 -3.37 -13.62
C LYS A 109 -1.20 -3.06 -12.87
N ILE A 110 -0.39 -4.08 -12.56
CA ILE A 110 0.93 -3.88 -11.97
C ILE A 110 1.84 -3.04 -12.88
N LYS A 111 1.80 -3.27 -14.20
CA LYS A 111 2.57 -2.46 -15.15
C LYS A 111 2.10 -1.01 -15.20
N GLU A 112 0.79 -0.77 -15.14
CA GLU A 112 0.21 0.56 -15.06
C GLU A 112 0.66 1.30 -13.79
N VAL A 113 0.52 0.66 -12.64
CA VAL A 113 0.94 1.20 -11.34
C VAL A 113 2.44 1.47 -11.32
N ASN A 114 3.23 0.68 -12.05
CA ASN A 114 4.69 0.81 -12.15
C ASN A 114 5.38 0.93 -10.79
N ALA A 115 4.96 0.08 -9.83
CA ALA A 115 5.58 -0.01 -8.53
C ALA A 115 6.93 -0.72 -8.61
N ASP A 116 7.87 -0.38 -7.71
CA ASP A 116 9.16 -1.08 -7.61
C ASP A 116 9.00 -2.50 -7.10
N PHE A 117 8.00 -2.71 -6.22
CA PHE A 117 7.69 -4.00 -5.60
C PHE A 117 6.18 -4.23 -5.55
N VAL A 118 5.80 -5.49 -5.47
CA VAL A 118 4.44 -5.90 -5.15
C VAL A 118 4.42 -6.61 -3.79
N LYS A 119 3.37 -6.36 -3.01
CA LYS A 119 3.14 -7.05 -1.75
C LYS A 119 1.99 -8.03 -1.92
N ILE A 120 2.20 -9.25 -1.45
CA ILE A 120 1.21 -10.32 -1.40
C ILE A 120 1.05 -10.74 0.05
N LEU A 121 -0.19 -10.77 0.54
CA LEU A 121 -0.53 -11.36 1.82
C LEU A 121 -1.09 -12.77 1.59
N VAL A 122 -0.31 -13.78 1.93
CA VAL A 122 -0.75 -15.18 1.92
C VAL A 122 -1.01 -15.61 3.36
N ARG A 123 -2.18 -16.15 3.61
CA ARG A 123 -2.54 -16.78 4.88
C ARG A 123 -2.46 -18.29 4.71
N TRP A 124 -1.72 -18.91 5.58
CA TRP A 124 -1.63 -20.36 5.62
C TRP A 124 -1.76 -20.84 7.06
N ASN A 125 -2.59 -21.83 7.27
CA ASN A 125 -2.73 -22.51 8.54
C ASN A 125 -2.54 -24.01 8.29
N PRO A 126 -1.56 -24.68 8.94
CA PRO A 126 -1.29 -26.09 8.71
C PRO A 126 -2.44 -27.02 9.15
N SER A 127 -3.44 -26.49 9.87
CA SER A 127 -4.63 -27.23 10.31
C SER A 127 -5.86 -27.00 9.42
N ASP A 128 -5.74 -26.17 8.39
CA ASP A 128 -6.81 -25.97 7.40
C ASP A 128 -6.59 -26.95 6.26
N ASP A 129 -7.58 -27.85 6.01
CA ASP A 129 -7.61 -28.78 4.87
C ASP A 129 -7.94 -28.06 3.55
#